data_4008fc974e5fad8c6d1c6e73560eca28
#
_entry.id   4008fc974e5fad8c6d1c6e73560eca28
#
_cell.length_a   1.000
_cell.length_b   1.000
_cell.length_c   1.000
_cell.angle_alpha   90.00
_cell.angle_beta   90.00
_cell.angle_gamma   90.00
#
_symmetry.space_group_name_H-M   'P 1'
#
loop_
_entity.id
_entity.type
_entity.pdbx_description
1 polymer ?
#
loop_
_entity_poly.entity_id
_entity_poly.type
_entity_poly.pdbx_seq_one_letter_code
_entity_poly.pdbx_strand_id
1 'polypeptide(L)'
;ATGKIEFEGVIENVTYKVESDEATGLREIIIIESKDKTKVPSAHILTEDGDLIRTYNLPVGGHVIIENGQKVKAGEVIVKIPRAVGKAGDITGGLPRVTELFEARNPSNPAVVSEIDGEVTMGKIKRGNREIIVTSKTGEVKKYLVALSKQILVQENDYVRAGTPLSDGATTPADILAIKGPTAVQEYIVNEVQDVYRLQGVKLSLIHI
;
A
#
# COMPACT_ATOMS: atom_id res chain seq x y z
N ALA A 1 4.87 18.45 -3.81
CA ALA A 1 4.21 19.71 -4.17
C ALA A 1 4.24 20.67 -2.98
N THR A 2 4.14 21.96 -3.22
CA THR A 2 4.00 22.99 -2.18
C THR A 2 2.64 23.63 -2.38
N GLY A 3 1.84 23.75 -1.31
CA GLY A 3 0.49 24.32 -1.40
C GLY A 3 -0.27 24.20 -0.09
N LYS A 4 -1.57 24.44 -0.13
CA LYS A 4 -2.50 24.26 0.99
C LYS A 4 -3.09 22.84 0.94
N ILE A 5 -3.11 22.15 2.07
CA ILE A 5 -3.69 20.81 2.15
C ILE A 5 -5.19 20.92 2.47
N GLU A 6 -6.00 20.10 1.79
CA GLU A 6 -7.42 19.91 2.07
C GLU A 6 -7.73 18.42 2.07
N PHE A 7 -8.47 17.97 3.07
CA PHE A 7 -8.84 16.56 3.20
C PHE A 7 -10.22 16.31 2.60
N GLU A 8 -10.31 15.30 1.73
CA GLU A 8 -11.57 14.81 1.18
C GLU A 8 -11.87 13.41 1.69
N GLY A 9 -13.13 13.13 2.01
CA GLY A 9 -13.57 11.82 2.49
C GLY A 9 -13.07 11.47 3.90
N VAL A 10 -12.51 12.43 4.65
CA VAL A 10 -12.02 12.25 6.03
C VAL A 10 -13.15 12.60 6.99
N ILE A 11 -13.88 11.57 7.49
CA ILE A 11 -15.06 11.70 8.35
C ILE A 11 -14.78 10.99 9.66
N GLU A 12 -14.98 11.69 10.78
CA GLU A 12 -14.74 11.15 12.12
C GLU A 12 -15.61 9.92 12.41
N ASN A 13 -15.00 8.90 13.02
CA ASN A 13 -15.58 7.59 13.33
C ASN A 13 -16.09 6.79 12.10
N VAL A 14 -15.82 7.25 10.88
CA VAL A 14 -16.12 6.53 9.62
C VAL A 14 -14.84 6.17 8.87
N THR A 15 -13.98 7.15 8.62
CA THR A 15 -12.72 6.98 7.90
C THR A 15 -11.50 7.29 8.76
N TYR A 16 -11.68 7.98 9.88
CA TYR A 16 -10.62 8.19 10.86
C TYR A 16 -11.16 8.14 12.28
N LYS A 17 -10.28 7.88 13.24
CA LYS A 17 -10.50 8.03 14.68
C LYS A 17 -9.43 8.93 15.27
N VAL A 18 -9.77 9.63 16.35
CA VAL A 18 -8.81 10.39 17.13
C VAL A 18 -8.39 9.53 18.32
N GLU A 19 -7.12 9.20 18.41
CA GLU A 19 -6.52 8.59 19.61
C GLU A 19 -5.72 9.65 20.34
N SER A 20 -5.89 9.75 21.65
CA SER A 20 -5.04 10.55 22.51
C SER A 20 -4.01 9.64 23.16
N ASP A 21 -2.74 9.94 22.92
CA ASP A 21 -1.65 9.28 23.64
C ASP A 21 -1.64 9.79 25.09
N GLU A 22 -1.97 8.90 26.04
CA GLU A 22 -2.04 9.24 27.46
C GLU A 22 -0.68 9.69 28.03
N ALA A 23 0.43 9.27 27.41
CA ALA A 23 1.77 9.62 27.86
C ALA A 23 2.22 11.01 27.40
N THR A 24 1.82 11.44 26.22
CA THR A 24 2.24 12.70 25.59
C THR A 24 1.15 13.76 25.57
N GLY A 25 -0.11 13.38 25.76
CA GLY A 25 -1.28 14.25 25.64
C GLY A 25 -1.56 14.74 24.22
N LEU A 26 -0.83 14.22 23.22
CA LEU A 26 -1.01 14.54 21.82
C LEU A 26 -2.21 13.79 21.26
N ARG A 27 -3.01 14.49 20.47
CA ARG A 27 -4.11 13.89 19.69
C ARG A 27 -3.58 13.48 18.34
N GLU A 28 -3.69 12.21 18.01
CA GLU A 28 -3.30 11.67 16.71
C GLU A 28 -4.54 11.26 15.93
N ILE A 29 -4.57 11.62 14.65
CA ILE A 29 -5.62 11.22 13.72
C ILE A 29 -5.15 9.96 13.01
N ILE A 30 -5.84 8.85 13.25
CA ILE A 30 -5.52 7.55 12.65
C ILE A 30 -6.59 7.20 11.62
N ILE A 31 -6.17 6.93 10.40
CA ILE A 31 -7.07 6.48 9.33
C ILE A 31 -7.50 5.05 9.62
N ILE A 32 -8.81 4.81 9.65
CA ILE A 32 -9.40 3.49 9.86
C ILE A 32 -10.05 2.97 8.58
N GLU A 33 -10.23 1.66 8.50
CA GLU A 33 -10.96 1.06 7.39
C GLU A 33 -12.43 1.48 7.41
N SER A 34 -12.86 2.17 6.35
CA SER A 34 -14.27 2.56 6.21
C SER A 34 -15.14 1.37 5.82
N LYS A 35 -16.29 1.23 6.47
CA LYS A 35 -17.34 0.30 6.06
C LYS A 35 -17.92 0.67 4.69
N ASP A 36 -17.92 1.96 4.36
CA ASP A 36 -18.34 2.48 3.07
C ASP A 36 -17.12 2.62 2.16
N LYS A 37 -16.90 1.63 1.32
CA LYS A 37 -15.75 1.52 0.40
C LYS A 37 -15.77 2.53 -0.75
N THR A 38 -16.83 3.31 -0.88
CA THR A 38 -16.88 4.42 -1.84
C THR A 38 -16.16 5.67 -1.34
N LYS A 39 -15.98 5.78 -0.01
CA LYS A 39 -15.31 6.90 0.63
C LYS A 39 -13.84 6.55 0.87
N VAL A 40 -12.99 7.01 -0.03
CA VAL A 40 -11.54 6.87 0.10
C VAL A 40 -11.00 8.17 0.68
N PRO A 41 -10.44 8.15 1.91
CA PRO A 41 -9.85 9.34 2.49
C PRO A 41 -8.64 9.78 1.66
N SER A 42 -8.62 11.04 1.27
CA SER A 42 -7.56 11.62 0.45
C SER A 42 -7.16 13.00 0.93
N ALA A 43 -5.92 13.38 0.63
CA ALA A 43 -5.34 14.68 0.89
C ALA A 43 -5.07 15.37 -0.45
N HIS A 44 -5.68 16.53 -0.66
CA HIS A 44 -5.49 17.36 -1.83
C HIS A 44 -4.51 18.47 -1.51
N ILE A 45 -3.55 18.71 -2.39
CA ILE A 45 -2.70 19.88 -2.32
C ILE A 45 -3.19 20.87 -3.36
N LEU A 46 -3.60 22.03 -2.88
CA LEU A 46 -4.16 23.12 -3.68
C LEU A 46 -3.17 24.27 -3.80
N THR A 47 -3.25 25.00 -4.91
CA THR A 47 -2.59 26.32 -5.05
C THR A 47 -3.26 27.35 -4.13
N GLU A 48 -2.70 28.57 -4.05
CA GLU A 48 -3.36 29.68 -3.36
C GLU A 48 -4.67 30.10 -4.06
N ASP A 49 -4.77 29.87 -5.35
CA ASP A 49 -5.97 30.15 -6.16
C ASP A 49 -7.04 29.04 -6.07
N GLY A 50 -6.76 27.92 -5.38
CA GLY A 50 -7.68 26.80 -5.18
C GLY A 50 -7.60 25.70 -6.24
N ASP A 51 -6.66 25.77 -7.17
CA ASP A 51 -6.46 24.72 -8.17
C ASP A 51 -5.78 23.50 -7.57
N LEU A 52 -6.25 22.30 -7.94
CA LEU A 52 -5.71 21.03 -7.49
C LEU A 52 -4.34 20.76 -8.14
N ILE A 53 -3.28 20.71 -7.32
CA ILE A 53 -1.93 20.37 -7.76
C ILE A 53 -1.76 18.85 -7.75
N ARG A 54 -2.13 18.21 -6.62
CA ARG A 54 -1.92 16.76 -6.43
C ARG A 54 -2.85 16.18 -5.37
N THR A 55 -3.24 14.92 -5.58
CA THR A 55 -4.04 14.14 -4.63
C THR A 55 -3.19 13.00 -4.09
N TYR A 56 -3.27 12.76 -2.78
CA TYR A 56 -2.65 11.63 -2.09
C TYR A 56 -3.72 10.85 -1.33
N ASN A 57 -3.86 9.55 -1.61
CA ASN A 57 -4.74 8.69 -0.83
C ASN A 57 -4.12 8.46 0.56
N LEU A 58 -4.95 8.55 1.60
CA LEU A 58 -4.52 8.30 2.98
C LEU A 58 -4.66 6.81 3.29
N PRO A 59 -3.55 6.09 3.56
CA PRO A 59 -3.60 4.65 3.81
C PRO A 59 -4.23 4.35 5.17
N VAL A 60 -4.93 3.22 5.26
CA VAL A 60 -5.47 2.71 6.52
C VAL A 60 -4.34 2.42 7.51
N GLY A 61 -4.52 2.78 8.77
CA GLY A 61 -3.47 2.72 9.80
C GLY A 61 -2.45 3.83 9.72
N GLY A 62 -2.59 4.77 8.77
CA GLY A 62 -1.75 5.96 8.69
C GLY A 62 -2.09 6.99 9.77
N HIS A 63 -1.06 7.51 10.44
CA HIS A 63 -1.17 8.62 11.40
C HIS A 63 -1.00 9.93 10.64
N VAL A 64 -2.05 10.74 10.58
CA VAL A 64 -2.03 12.06 9.93
C VAL A 64 -1.41 13.07 10.89
N ILE A 65 -0.40 13.81 10.41
CA ILE A 65 0.38 14.74 11.25
C ILE A 65 -0.04 16.19 11.00
N ILE A 66 -0.61 16.46 9.84
CA ILE A 66 -0.91 17.79 9.34
C ILE A 66 -2.39 18.07 9.53
N GLU A 67 -2.73 19.31 9.89
CA GLU A 67 -4.10 19.77 10.04
C GLU A 67 -4.70 20.21 8.70
N ASN A 68 -6.02 20.07 8.58
CA ASN A 68 -6.74 20.54 7.40
C ASN A 68 -6.57 22.06 7.21
N GLY A 69 -6.23 22.46 6.00
CA GLY A 69 -6.00 23.87 5.67
C GLY A 69 -4.57 24.39 5.90
N GLN A 70 -3.67 23.55 6.43
CA GLN A 70 -2.27 23.92 6.66
C GLN A 70 -1.50 24.07 5.33
N LYS A 71 -0.56 25.02 5.28
CA LYS A 71 0.39 25.15 4.16
C LYS A 71 1.51 24.14 4.33
N VAL A 72 1.74 23.34 3.29
CA VAL A 72 2.77 22.28 3.24
C VAL A 72 3.82 22.59 2.18
N LYS A 73 5.06 22.19 2.44
CA LYS A 73 6.17 22.30 1.50
C LYS A 73 6.49 20.95 0.88
N ALA A 74 7.13 20.98 -0.28
CA ALA A 74 7.62 19.75 -0.90
C ALA A 74 8.64 19.05 0.02
N GLY A 75 8.41 17.75 0.28
CA GLY A 75 9.21 16.94 1.21
C GLY A 75 8.69 16.90 2.66
N GLU A 76 7.66 17.65 2.99
CA GLU A 76 7.02 17.59 4.30
C GLU A 76 6.21 16.29 4.46
N VAL A 77 6.26 15.71 5.66
CA VAL A 77 5.59 14.43 5.95
C VAL A 77 4.12 14.69 6.27
N ILE A 78 3.21 14.17 5.45
CA ILE A 78 1.76 14.29 5.62
C ILE A 78 1.24 13.17 6.53
N VAL A 79 1.70 11.94 6.30
CA VAL A 79 1.25 10.74 7.01
C VAL A 79 2.44 9.89 7.41
N LYS A 80 2.38 9.30 8.60
CA LYS A 80 3.31 8.26 9.07
C LYS A 80 2.59 6.93 9.13
N ILE A 81 3.19 5.88 8.60
CA ILE A 81 2.66 4.52 8.68
C ILE A 81 3.57 3.72 9.62
N PRO A 82 3.05 3.24 10.77
CA PRO A 82 3.82 2.38 11.66
C PRO A 82 4.22 1.08 10.93
N ARG A 83 5.46 0.65 11.09
CA ARG A 83 5.97 -0.56 10.42
C ARG A 83 5.20 -1.84 10.79
N ALA A 84 4.56 -1.86 11.97
CA ALA A 84 3.75 -3.00 12.41
C ALA A 84 2.47 -3.20 11.60
N VAL A 85 1.92 -2.15 10.97
CA VAL A 85 0.67 -2.20 10.20
C VAL A 85 0.88 -2.76 8.79
N GLY A 86 2.09 -2.67 8.24
CA GLY A 86 2.41 -3.18 6.89
C GLY A 86 2.30 -4.70 6.74
N LYS A 87 2.15 -5.45 7.85
CA LYS A 87 2.01 -6.93 7.85
C LYS A 87 0.71 -7.43 8.49
N ALA A 88 -0.20 -6.55 8.90
CA ALA A 88 -1.46 -6.94 9.55
C ALA A 88 -2.46 -7.65 8.61
N GLY A 89 -2.22 -7.66 7.29
CA GLY A 89 -3.02 -8.37 6.30
C GLY A 89 -2.64 -9.84 6.10
N ASP A 90 -1.54 -10.30 6.67
CA ASP A 90 -1.09 -11.70 6.52
C ASP A 90 -1.50 -12.52 7.76
N ILE A 91 -2.79 -12.83 7.83
CA ILE A 91 -3.39 -13.65 8.90
C ILE A 91 -3.00 -15.14 8.75
N THR A 92 -2.46 -15.58 7.62
CA THR A 92 -1.90 -16.91 7.40
C THR A 92 -0.40 -16.97 7.72
N GLY A 93 0.03 -16.23 8.74
CA GLY A 93 1.38 -16.31 9.26
C GLY A 93 1.65 -17.67 9.89
N GLY A 94 2.84 -18.20 9.68
CA GLY A 94 3.28 -19.44 10.31
C GLY A 94 3.62 -20.55 9.31
N LEU A 95 3.74 -21.78 9.80
CA LEU A 95 4.08 -22.97 9.00
C LEU A 95 3.20 -23.15 7.75
N PRO A 96 1.89 -22.90 7.75
CA PRO A 96 1.06 -22.98 6.54
C PRO A 96 1.57 -22.07 5.40
N ARG A 97 2.07 -20.86 5.71
CA ARG A 97 2.63 -19.97 4.71
C ARG A 97 3.91 -20.52 4.08
N VAL A 98 4.75 -21.16 4.87
CA VAL A 98 5.97 -21.81 4.34
C VAL A 98 5.61 -22.93 3.35
N THR A 99 4.59 -23.72 3.68
CA THR A 99 4.10 -24.79 2.79
C THR A 99 3.54 -24.19 1.48
N GLU A 100 2.73 -23.12 1.55
CA GLU A 100 2.24 -22.43 0.35
C GLU A 100 3.38 -21.93 -0.55
N LEU A 101 4.44 -21.37 0.05
CA LEU A 101 5.61 -20.87 -0.70
C LEU A 101 6.35 -22.01 -1.40
N PHE A 102 6.61 -23.13 -0.72
CA PHE A 102 7.33 -24.27 -1.31
C PHE A 102 6.49 -25.04 -2.34
N GLU A 103 5.18 -25.06 -2.17
CA GLU A 103 4.28 -25.69 -3.14
C GLU A 103 3.88 -24.74 -4.28
N ALA A 104 4.33 -23.47 -4.23
CA ALA A 104 3.97 -22.39 -5.15
C ALA A 104 2.45 -22.25 -5.34
N ARG A 105 1.67 -22.45 -4.27
CA ARG A 105 0.22 -22.27 -4.28
C ARG A 105 -0.13 -20.80 -4.39
N ASN A 106 -1.28 -20.52 -5.02
CA ASN A 106 -1.83 -19.18 -4.99
C ASN A 106 -2.33 -18.86 -3.57
N PRO A 107 -1.90 -17.74 -2.98
CA PRO A 107 -2.39 -17.34 -1.67
C PRO A 107 -3.89 -17.03 -1.72
N SER A 108 -4.55 -17.13 -0.57
CA SER A 108 -5.98 -16.82 -0.45
C SER A 108 -6.30 -15.35 -0.75
N ASN A 109 -5.34 -14.46 -0.50
CA ASN A 109 -5.43 -13.03 -0.81
C ASN A 109 -4.21 -12.60 -1.65
N PRO A 110 -4.20 -12.86 -2.99
CA PRO A 110 -3.08 -12.49 -3.84
C PRO A 110 -3.00 -10.97 -4.02
N ALA A 111 -1.81 -10.39 -3.96
CA ALA A 111 -1.59 -9.01 -4.35
C ALA A 111 -1.71 -8.85 -5.87
N VAL A 112 -2.19 -7.69 -6.31
CA VAL A 112 -2.07 -7.29 -7.73
C VAL A 112 -0.69 -6.68 -7.92
N VAL A 113 0.08 -7.20 -8.86
CA VAL A 113 1.49 -6.82 -9.10
C VAL A 113 1.62 -6.15 -10.46
N SER A 114 2.45 -5.11 -10.55
CA SER A 114 2.75 -4.49 -11.84
C SER A 114 3.66 -5.38 -12.68
N GLU A 115 3.29 -5.60 -13.94
CA GLU A 115 4.10 -6.37 -14.90
C GLU A 115 5.14 -5.50 -15.60
N ILE A 116 4.95 -4.19 -15.63
CA ILE A 116 5.82 -3.24 -16.34
C ILE A 116 6.29 -2.12 -15.41
N ASP A 117 7.40 -1.50 -15.79
CA ASP A 117 7.87 -0.26 -15.17
C ASP A 117 7.07 0.91 -15.72
N GLY A 118 6.57 1.78 -14.85
CA GLY A 118 5.82 2.94 -15.35
C GLY A 118 5.24 3.83 -14.28
N GLU A 119 4.58 4.88 -14.74
CA GLU A 119 3.86 5.82 -13.91
C GLU A 119 2.42 5.36 -13.69
N VAL A 120 1.98 5.43 -12.45
CA VAL A 120 0.65 5.00 -12.02
C VAL A 120 -0.36 6.12 -12.23
N THR A 121 -1.49 5.79 -12.85
CA THR A 121 -2.66 6.66 -12.95
C THR A 121 -3.88 5.93 -12.41
N MET A 122 -4.67 6.60 -11.57
CA MET A 122 -5.88 6.02 -11.01
C MET A 122 -7.04 6.16 -12.01
N GLY A 123 -7.56 5.04 -12.45
CA GLY A 123 -8.72 4.96 -13.33
C GLY A 123 -10.06 4.99 -12.60
N LYS A 124 -11.11 4.75 -13.37
CA LYS A 124 -12.51 4.76 -12.87
C LYS A 124 -12.81 3.49 -12.05
N ILE A 125 -13.76 3.61 -11.13
CA ILE A 125 -14.30 2.45 -10.42
C ILE A 125 -15.30 1.77 -11.36
N LYS A 126 -15.09 0.47 -11.62
CA LYS A 126 -15.96 -0.37 -12.45
C LYS A 126 -16.36 -1.63 -11.69
N ARG A 127 -17.64 -1.85 -11.51
CA ARG A 127 -18.20 -3.08 -10.90
C ARG A 127 -17.53 -3.49 -9.57
N GLY A 128 -17.31 -2.52 -8.68
CA GLY A 128 -16.68 -2.79 -7.37
C GLY A 128 -15.16 -2.98 -7.40
N ASN A 129 -14.50 -2.72 -8.55
CA ASN A 129 -13.05 -2.72 -8.68
C ASN A 129 -12.58 -1.34 -9.10
N ARG A 130 -11.43 -0.91 -8.56
CA ARG A 130 -10.73 0.29 -9.02
C ARG A 130 -9.76 -0.10 -10.13
N GLU A 131 -9.79 0.62 -11.24
CA GLU A 131 -8.82 0.48 -12.32
C GLU A 131 -7.55 1.23 -11.94
N ILE A 132 -6.40 0.58 -12.02
CA ILE A 132 -5.06 1.19 -11.90
C ILE A 132 -4.40 1.03 -13.26
N ILE A 133 -3.90 2.12 -13.80
CA ILE A 133 -3.26 2.18 -15.11
C ILE A 133 -1.78 2.44 -14.88
N VAL A 134 -0.92 1.60 -15.42
CA VAL A 134 0.53 1.81 -15.41
C VAL A 134 0.98 2.10 -16.83
N THR A 135 1.61 3.24 -17.01
CA THR A 135 2.10 3.70 -18.32
C THR A 135 3.62 3.71 -18.34
N SER A 136 4.21 2.88 -19.16
CA SER A 136 5.67 2.83 -19.33
C SER A 136 6.19 4.06 -20.10
N LYS A 137 7.46 4.38 -19.91
CA LYS A 137 8.18 5.39 -20.72
C LYS A 137 8.20 5.07 -22.22
N THR A 138 8.04 3.78 -22.57
CA THR A 138 7.96 3.32 -23.97
C THR A 138 6.58 3.51 -24.58
N GLY A 139 5.58 3.98 -23.81
CA GLY A 139 4.20 4.14 -24.26
C GLY A 139 3.33 2.89 -24.09
N GLU A 140 3.86 1.81 -23.53
CA GLU A 140 3.06 0.64 -23.15
C GLU A 140 2.14 0.97 -21.98
N VAL A 141 0.86 0.57 -22.07
CA VAL A 141 -0.16 0.82 -21.05
C VAL A 141 -0.74 -0.50 -20.59
N LYS A 142 -0.62 -0.79 -19.30
CA LYS A 142 -1.26 -1.93 -18.63
C LYS A 142 -2.32 -1.45 -17.66
N LYS A 143 -3.46 -2.17 -17.64
CA LYS A 143 -4.60 -1.86 -16.77
C LYS A 143 -4.82 -2.99 -15.79
N TYR A 144 -4.85 -2.67 -14.52
CA TYR A 144 -5.07 -3.61 -13.42
C TYR A 144 -6.38 -3.29 -12.71
N LEU A 145 -7.14 -4.31 -12.37
CA LEU A 145 -8.38 -4.17 -11.62
C LEU A 145 -8.14 -4.64 -10.17
N VAL A 146 -8.22 -3.70 -9.24
CA VAL A 146 -8.07 -3.95 -7.81
C VAL A 146 -9.43 -3.88 -7.15
N ALA A 147 -9.83 -4.94 -6.46
CA ALA A 147 -11.09 -4.95 -5.71
C ALA A 147 -11.08 -3.83 -4.65
N LEU A 148 -12.23 -3.16 -4.45
CA LEU A 148 -12.36 -2.12 -3.43
C LEU A 148 -12.18 -2.65 -1.99
N SER A 149 -12.23 -3.98 -1.81
CA SER A 149 -11.90 -4.64 -0.54
C SER A 149 -10.42 -4.66 -0.23
N LYS A 150 -9.57 -4.40 -1.22
CA LYS A 150 -8.11 -4.39 -1.07
C LYS A 150 -7.60 -2.98 -0.89
N GLN A 151 -6.61 -2.85 -0.02
CA GLN A 151 -5.89 -1.59 0.14
C GLN A 151 -4.96 -1.37 -1.05
N ILE A 152 -5.01 -0.18 -1.64
CA ILE A 152 -4.10 0.23 -2.70
C ILE A 152 -2.85 0.79 -2.05
N LEU A 153 -1.68 0.29 -2.45
CA LEU A 153 -0.37 0.65 -1.90
C LEU A 153 0.33 1.76 -2.68
N VAL A 154 -0.18 2.07 -3.87
CA VAL A 154 0.39 3.08 -4.78
C VAL A 154 -0.52 4.30 -4.88
N GLN A 155 0.06 5.43 -5.28
CA GLN A 155 -0.65 6.70 -5.42
C GLN A 155 -0.61 7.19 -6.87
N GLU A 156 -1.42 8.20 -7.16
CA GLU A 156 -1.42 8.89 -8.45
C GLU A 156 -0.03 9.47 -8.74
N ASN A 157 0.47 9.24 -9.95
CA ASN A 157 1.80 9.65 -10.43
C ASN A 157 2.99 9.01 -9.70
N ASP A 158 2.78 7.91 -8.95
CA ASP A 158 3.91 7.11 -8.46
C ASP A 158 4.59 6.37 -9.60
N TYR A 159 5.92 6.27 -9.54
CA TYR A 159 6.66 5.43 -10.46
C TYR A 159 6.90 4.05 -9.84
N VAL A 160 6.33 3.02 -10.46
CA VAL A 160 6.46 1.63 -10.04
C VAL A 160 7.38 0.85 -10.97
N ARG A 161 8.06 -0.14 -10.42
CA ARG A 161 8.85 -1.09 -11.19
C ARG A 161 8.08 -2.39 -11.40
N ALA A 162 8.43 -3.13 -12.43
CA ALA A 162 7.92 -4.48 -12.65
C ALA A 162 8.11 -5.35 -11.40
N GLY A 163 7.06 -6.02 -10.96
CA GLY A 163 7.03 -6.79 -9.71
C GLY A 163 6.75 -5.98 -8.45
N THR A 164 6.41 -4.70 -8.53
CA THR A 164 5.95 -3.91 -7.38
C THR A 164 4.48 -4.21 -7.11
N PRO A 165 4.08 -4.54 -5.85
CA PRO A 165 2.68 -4.76 -5.51
C PRO A 165 1.91 -3.43 -5.57
N LEU A 166 0.77 -3.44 -6.26
CA LEU A 166 -0.16 -2.31 -6.38
C LEU A 166 -1.23 -2.34 -5.30
N SER A 167 -1.51 -3.53 -4.76
CA SER A 167 -2.46 -3.73 -3.67
C SER A 167 -1.86 -4.56 -2.54
N ASP A 168 -2.51 -4.53 -1.38
CA ASP A 168 -2.24 -5.44 -0.28
C ASP A 168 -2.46 -6.90 -0.70
N GLY A 169 -1.90 -7.81 0.08
CA GLY A 169 -1.93 -9.24 -0.16
C GLY A 169 -0.53 -9.83 -0.36
N ALA A 170 -0.48 -11.14 -0.53
CA ALA A 170 0.76 -11.86 -0.75
C ALA A 170 1.07 -11.96 -2.25
N THR A 171 2.29 -11.62 -2.62
CA THR A 171 2.75 -11.80 -4.01
C THR A 171 2.93 -13.29 -4.30
N THR A 172 2.51 -13.75 -5.48
CA THR A 172 2.70 -15.15 -5.86
C THR A 172 4.11 -15.40 -6.38
N PRO A 173 4.75 -16.53 -6.05
CA PRO A 173 6.04 -16.88 -6.65
C PRO A 173 5.97 -16.97 -8.17
N ALA A 174 4.81 -17.39 -8.72
CA ALA A 174 4.59 -17.49 -10.17
C ALA A 174 4.65 -16.12 -10.86
N ASP A 175 4.06 -15.07 -10.25
CA ASP A 175 4.11 -13.71 -10.80
C ASP A 175 5.54 -13.17 -10.80
N ILE A 176 6.29 -13.41 -9.72
CA ILE A 176 7.69 -12.99 -9.63
C ILE A 176 8.53 -13.70 -10.67
N LEU A 177 8.31 -15.01 -10.86
CA LEU A 177 9.02 -15.78 -11.88
C LEU A 177 8.76 -15.24 -13.28
N ALA A 178 7.49 -14.95 -13.60
CA ALA A 178 7.09 -14.45 -14.91
C ALA A 178 7.63 -13.04 -15.19
N ILE A 179 7.69 -12.17 -14.16
CA ILE A 179 8.04 -10.77 -14.31
C ILE A 179 9.55 -10.53 -14.17
N LYS A 180 10.18 -11.14 -13.15
CA LYS A 180 11.58 -10.87 -12.76
C LYS A 180 12.55 -12.03 -13.02
N GLY A 181 12.03 -13.19 -13.37
CA GLY A 181 12.85 -14.38 -13.66
C GLY A 181 13.26 -15.21 -12.43
N PRO A 182 14.03 -16.29 -12.65
CA PRO A 182 14.31 -17.32 -11.64
C PRO A 182 15.13 -16.84 -10.44
N THR A 183 16.10 -15.96 -10.65
CA THR A 183 16.94 -15.45 -9.55
C THR A 183 16.13 -14.65 -8.54
N ALA A 184 15.22 -13.80 -9.04
CA ALA A 184 14.37 -12.98 -8.18
C ALA A 184 13.35 -13.81 -7.39
N VAL A 185 12.82 -14.90 -7.96
CA VAL A 185 11.90 -15.78 -7.23
C VAL A 185 12.61 -16.58 -6.16
N GLN A 186 13.86 -17.00 -6.40
CA GLN A 186 14.67 -17.66 -5.37
C GLN A 186 14.93 -16.76 -4.17
N GLU A 187 15.36 -15.51 -4.43
CA GLU A 187 15.56 -14.50 -3.40
C GLU A 187 14.27 -14.21 -2.62
N TYR A 188 13.16 -14.07 -3.35
CA TYR A 188 11.85 -13.84 -2.75
C TYR A 188 11.43 -14.98 -1.80
N ILE A 189 11.53 -16.25 -2.25
CA ILE A 189 11.16 -17.40 -1.43
C ILE A 189 12.00 -17.47 -0.17
N VAL A 190 13.32 -17.27 -0.29
CA VAL A 190 14.25 -17.30 0.86
C VAL A 190 13.88 -16.20 1.87
N ASN A 191 13.64 -14.98 1.40
CA ASN A 191 13.29 -13.85 2.26
C ASN A 191 11.96 -14.06 2.97
N GLU A 192 10.90 -14.51 2.24
CA GLU A 192 9.59 -14.79 2.82
C GLU A 192 9.63 -15.92 3.87
N VAL A 193 10.35 -17.01 3.58
CA VAL A 193 10.51 -18.11 4.52
C VAL A 193 11.25 -17.65 5.78
N GLN A 194 12.33 -16.88 5.63
CA GLN A 194 13.06 -16.32 6.78
C GLN A 194 12.20 -15.38 7.60
N ASP A 195 11.37 -14.56 6.96
CA ASP A 195 10.46 -13.64 7.66
C ASP A 195 9.41 -14.40 8.48
N VAL A 196 8.82 -15.47 7.92
CA VAL A 196 7.87 -16.32 8.66
C VAL A 196 8.53 -16.93 9.90
N TYR A 197 9.72 -17.52 9.78
CA TYR A 197 10.42 -18.09 10.92
C TYR A 197 10.85 -17.03 11.93
N ARG A 198 11.30 -15.86 11.48
CA ARG A 198 11.66 -14.74 12.35
C ARG A 198 10.49 -14.24 13.19
N LEU A 199 9.29 -14.17 12.59
CA LEU A 199 8.07 -13.80 13.31
C LEU A 199 7.69 -14.81 14.40
N GLN A 200 8.10 -16.06 14.26
CA GLN A 200 7.92 -17.12 15.25
C GLN A 200 9.08 -17.22 16.26
N GLY A 201 10.00 -16.26 16.25
CA GLY A 201 11.15 -16.25 17.16
C GLY A 201 12.28 -17.19 16.75
N VAL A 202 12.19 -17.85 15.62
CA VAL A 202 13.23 -18.74 15.10
C VAL A 202 14.19 -17.96 14.20
N LYS A 203 15.45 -17.92 14.57
CA LYS A 203 16.51 -17.33 13.73
C LYS A 203 17.12 -18.43 12.84
N LEU A 204 16.74 -18.45 11.57
CA LEU A 204 17.42 -19.27 10.58
C LEU A 204 18.70 -18.58 10.11
N SER A 205 19.83 -19.24 10.29
CA SER A 205 21.11 -18.81 9.74
C SER A 205 21.62 -19.86 8.77
N LEU A 206 22.09 -19.43 7.61
CA LEU A 206 22.70 -20.31 6.60
C LEU A 206 23.93 -21.07 7.13
N ILE A 207 24.54 -20.59 8.22
CA ILE A 207 25.69 -21.26 8.87
C ILE A 207 25.25 -22.58 9.55
N HIS A 208 23.98 -22.73 9.89
CA HIS A 208 23.44 -23.93 10.55
C HIS A 208 22.92 -24.99 9.56
N ILE A 209 22.93 -24.68 8.27
CA ILE A 209 22.54 -25.58 7.19
C ILE A 209 23.76 -26.15 6.50
#